data_93ad0948344853e14ef260c7411f002d
#
_entry.id   93ad0948344853e14ef260c7411f002d
#
_cell.length_a   1.000
_cell.length_b   1.000
_cell.length_c   1.000
_cell.angle_alpha   90.00
_cell.angle_beta   90.00
_cell.angle_gamma   90.00
#
_symmetry.space_group_name_H-M   'P 1'
#
loop_
_entity.id
_entity.type
_entity.pdbx_description
1 polymer ?
#
loop_
_entity_poly.entity_id
_entity_poly.type
_entity_poly.pdbx_seq_one_letter_code
_entity_poly.pdbx_strand_id
1 'polypeptide(L)'
;MQNDKLLLHRIRGSEWVLCNIDNIAVGCGMVGWKIMLAIERRNAILAKLKEDRKVVVSDLSELYNVTEETIRRDLEKLEAEGLAKKTYGGAVINESLNVELPYIVRKKSNVAGKQVIGELLAKMISDGDHIILDASSTALFVAKSIKNKKNLTVITNSIEIMIELSDRKGWKILSTGGLMKDGALSLVGYQAIRMINSFNVDKAAFSVKGIDIRHGMTDSNE
;
A
#
# COMPACT_ATOMS: atom_id res chain seq x y z
N MET A 1 -6.50 19.48 13.44
CA MET A 1 -6.15 18.46 14.44
C MET A 1 -6.47 17.12 13.79
N GLN A 2 -5.45 16.51 13.20
CA GLN A 2 -5.53 15.25 12.48
C GLN A 2 -5.13 14.15 13.46
N ASN A 3 -6.06 13.27 13.77
CA ASN A 3 -5.81 12.13 14.66
C ASN A 3 -5.44 10.91 13.82
N ASP A 4 -4.15 10.66 13.72
CA ASP A 4 -3.64 9.38 13.26
C ASP A 4 -3.91 8.35 14.35
N LYS A 5 -4.87 7.47 14.13
CA LYS A 5 -5.20 6.42 15.10
C LYS A 5 -4.85 5.06 14.53
N LEU A 6 -3.91 4.41 15.19
CA LEU A 6 -3.82 2.95 15.21
C LEU A 6 -5.04 2.41 15.96
N LEU A 7 -5.79 1.53 15.36
CA LEU A 7 -6.87 0.83 16.03
C LEU A 7 -6.56 -0.66 16.14
N LEU A 8 -6.58 -1.15 17.37
CA LEU A 8 -6.47 -2.56 17.70
C LEU A 8 -7.87 -3.12 17.96
N HIS A 9 -8.28 -4.13 17.23
CA HIS A 9 -9.48 -4.89 17.52
C HIS A 9 -9.18 -6.35 17.82
N ARG A 10 -9.95 -6.93 18.73
CA ARG A 10 -9.80 -8.32 19.19
C ARG A 10 -10.90 -9.20 18.63
N ILE A 11 -10.55 -10.31 17.98
CA ILE A 11 -11.48 -11.40 17.69
C ILE A 11 -11.01 -12.65 18.42
N ARG A 12 -11.86 -13.21 19.28
CA ARG A 12 -11.66 -14.49 19.97
C ARG A 12 -10.26 -14.68 20.59
N GLY A 13 -9.75 -13.66 21.26
CA GLY A 13 -8.47 -13.74 21.96
C GLY A 13 -7.24 -13.32 21.14
N SER A 14 -7.40 -13.02 19.86
CA SER A 14 -6.32 -12.56 18.98
C SER A 14 -6.21 -11.04 18.94
N GLU A 15 -5.01 -10.52 18.80
CA GLU A 15 -4.76 -9.08 18.69
C GLU A 15 -4.67 -8.64 17.23
N TRP A 16 -5.25 -7.48 16.93
CA TRP A 16 -5.27 -6.90 15.58
C TRP A 16 -4.46 -5.63 15.54
N VAL A 17 -3.71 -5.41 14.47
CA VAL A 17 -2.98 -4.16 14.25
C VAL A 17 -3.39 -3.57 12.91
N LEU A 18 -3.92 -2.38 12.96
CA LEU A 18 -4.26 -1.56 11.81
C LEU A 18 -3.28 -0.42 11.65
N CYS A 19 -2.81 -0.19 10.44
CA CYS A 19 -1.92 0.92 10.14
C CYS A 19 -2.48 1.78 9.01
N ASN A 20 -2.75 3.04 9.29
CA ASN A 20 -3.03 4.06 8.29
C ASN A 20 -1.75 4.88 8.02
N ILE A 21 -1.42 5.13 6.73
CA ILE A 21 -0.08 5.58 6.35
C ILE A 21 -0.09 6.84 5.52
N ASP A 22 -0.92 7.77 5.76
CA ASP A 22 -0.87 8.94 4.89
C ASP A 22 -0.03 10.12 5.41
N ASN A 23 0.64 10.04 6.58
CA ASN A 23 1.45 11.17 7.04
C ASN A 23 2.63 10.77 7.94
N ILE A 24 3.78 10.46 7.34
CA ILE A 24 5.07 10.66 7.99
C ILE A 24 5.99 11.37 7.00
N ALA A 25 6.05 12.68 7.09
CA ALA A 25 7.09 13.46 6.46
C ALA A 25 8.37 13.33 7.28
N VAL A 26 9.36 12.61 6.75
CA VAL A 26 10.72 12.66 7.28
C VAL A 26 11.50 13.63 6.41
N GLY A 27 11.80 14.77 6.96
CA GLY A 27 12.74 15.70 6.39
C GLY A 27 14.14 15.08 6.38
N CYS A 28 14.77 15.02 5.21
CA CYS A 28 16.19 14.82 5.09
C CYS A 28 16.75 15.75 4.03
N GLY A 29 17.68 16.55 4.44
CA GLY A 29 18.40 17.48 3.60
C GLY A 29 19.51 16.83 2.77
N MET A 30 19.86 17.56 1.74
CA MET A 30 21.09 17.56 0.92
C MET A 30 21.27 16.51 -0.19
N VAL A 31 20.91 16.92 -1.38
CA VAL A 31 21.77 17.34 -2.54
C VAL A 31 22.68 16.27 -3.11
N GLY A 32 22.15 15.63 -4.11
CA GLY A 32 22.86 15.13 -5.27
C GLY A 32 21.87 15.24 -6.42
N TRP A 33 22.22 15.94 -7.48
CA TRP A 33 21.40 16.08 -8.68
C TRP A 33 21.17 14.70 -9.32
N LYS A 34 20.21 13.97 -8.81
CA LYS A 34 19.79 12.71 -9.40
C LYS A 34 18.80 13.05 -10.50
N ILE A 35 19.14 12.80 -11.74
CA ILE A 35 18.21 12.89 -12.87
C ILE A 35 17.05 11.95 -12.53
N MET A 36 15.90 12.53 -12.15
CA MET A 36 14.70 11.77 -11.81
C MET A 36 14.11 11.20 -13.11
N LEU A 37 13.96 9.90 -13.17
CA LEU A 37 13.34 9.25 -14.33
C LEU A 37 11.88 9.73 -14.50
N ALA A 38 11.42 9.80 -15.75
CA ALA A 38 10.05 10.26 -16.04
C ALA A 38 8.97 9.46 -15.29
N ILE A 39 9.19 8.17 -15.07
CA ILE A 39 8.26 7.32 -14.29
C ILE A 39 8.30 7.67 -12.80
N GLU A 40 9.45 7.97 -12.24
CA GLU A 40 9.60 8.39 -10.84
C GLU A 40 8.94 9.75 -10.62
N ARG A 41 9.13 10.67 -11.56
CA ARG A 41 8.52 12.00 -11.51
C ARG A 41 6.99 11.93 -11.59
N ARG A 42 6.41 11.16 -12.52
CA ARG A 42 4.96 10.97 -12.60
C ARG A 42 4.39 10.38 -11.31
N ASN A 43 5.08 9.42 -10.72
CA ASN A 43 4.66 8.84 -9.44
C ASN A 43 4.67 9.87 -8.31
N ALA A 44 5.68 10.74 -8.27
CA ALA A 44 5.78 11.81 -7.28
C ALA A 44 4.71 12.90 -7.51
N ILE A 45 4.43 13.26 -8.77
CA ILE A 45 3.32 14.18 -9.13
C ILE A 45 1.98 13.58 -8.68
N LEU A 46 1.76 12.29 -8.90
CA LEU A 46 0.52 11.63 -8.53
C LEU A 46 0.35 11.56 -6.99
N ALA A 47 1.43 11.32 -6.26
CA ALA A 47 1.42 11.37 -4.80
C ALA A 47 1.01 12.78 -4.31
N LYS A 48 1.62 13.83 -4.89
CA LYS A 48 1.29 15.21 -4.57
C LYS A 48 -0.14 15.59 -4.95
N LEU A 49 -0.65 15.13 -6.10
CA LEU A 49 -2.04 15.28 -6.49
C LEU A 49 -3.02 14.67 -5.49
N LYS A 50 -2.65 13.55 -4.86
CA LYS A 50 -3.48 12.91 -3.83
C LYS A 50 -3.49 13.68 -2.52
N GLU A 51 -2.35 14.23 -2.13
CA GLU A 51 -2.19 15.02 -0.91
C GLU A 51 -2.88 16.38 -1.04
N ASP A 52 -2.52 17.14 -2.08
CA ASP A 52 -2.93 18.54 -2.27
C ASP A 52 -4.24 18.68 -3.08
N ARG A 53 -4.77 17.57 -3.63
CA ARG A 53 -5.94 17.53 -4.53
C ARG A 53 -5.75 18.24 -5.87
N LYS A 54 -4.77 19.12 -5.99
CA LYS A 54 -4.40 19.88 -7.17
C LYS A 54 -2.90 20.09 -7.26
N VAL A 55 -2.39 20.28 -8.47
CA VAL A 55 -1.00 20.68 -8.73
C VAL A 55 -0.95 21.75 -9.81
N VAL A 56 0.07 22.59 -9.74
CA VAL A 56 0.34 23.66 -10.73
C VAL A 56 1.60 23.31 -11.51
N VAL A 57 1.58 23.56 -12.81
CA VAL A 57 2.69 23.20 -13.72
C VAL A 57 3.97 23.92 -13.37
N SER A 58 3.91 25.25 -13.06
CA SER A 58 5.07 26.04 -12.66
C SER A 58 5.75 25.48 -11.41
N ASP A 59 4.96 25.19 -10.38
CA ASP A 59 5.46 24.71 -9.10
C ASP A 59 6.15 23.34 -9.23
N LEU A 60 5.56 22.45 -10.05
CA LEU A 60 6.16 21.15 -10.36
C LEU A 60 7.42 21.26 -11.21
N SER A 61 7.46 22.24 -12.14
CA SER A 61 8.62 22.53 -12.97
C SER A 61 9.81 22.93 -12.12
N GLU A 62 9.60 23.84 -11.17
CA GLU A 62 10.61 24.25 -10.19
C GLU A 62 11.02 23.11 -9.28
N LEU A 63 10.04 22.40 -8.68
CA LEU A 63 10.26 21.33 -7.72
C LEU A 63 11.12 20.19 -8.29
N TYR A 64 10.86 19.81 -9.54
CA TYR A 64 11.58 18.72 -10.20
C TYR A 64 12.70 19.17 -11.13
N ASN A 65 12.94 20.47 -11.23
CA ASN A 65 13.94 21.09 -12.08
C ASN A 65 13.88 20.56 -13.54
N VAL A 66 12.71 20.64 -14.12
CA VAL A 66 12.40 20.27 -15.52
C VAL A 66 11.57 21.37 -16.17
N THR A 67 11.49 21.38 -17.49
CA THR A 67 10.66 22.37 -18.19
C THR A 67 9.17 22.15 -17.92
N GLU A 68 8.36 23.20 -17.96
CA GLU A 68 6.89 23.11 -17.86
C GLU A 68 6.31 22.16 -18.93
N GLU A 69 6.89 22.13 -20.13
CA GLU A 69 6.48 21.23 -21.20
C GLU A 69 6.66 19.76 -20.81
N THR A 70 7.73 19.45 -20.07
CA THR A 70 7.96 18.11 -19.52
C THR A 70 6.87 17.75 -18.52
N ILE A 71 6.51 18.69 -17.64
CA ILE A 71 5.42 18.48 -16.67
C ILE A 71 4.08 18.32 -17.38
N ARG A 72 3.77 19.14 -18.42
CA ARG A 72 2.52 18.99 -19.20
C ARG A 72 2.40 17.61 -19.81
N ARG A 73 3.49 17.06 -20.38
CA ARG A 73 3.50 15.68 -20.92
C ARG A 73 3.33 14.62 -19.84
N ASP A 74 3.88 14.84 -18.64
CA ASP A 74 3.68 13.92 -17.53
C ASP A 74 2.22 13.94 -17.05
N LEU A 75 1.60 15.14 -16.96
CA LEU A 75 0.19 15.27 -16.62
C LEU A 75 -0.74 14.69 -17.69
N GLU A 76 -0.39 14.80 -19.00
CA GLU A 76 -1.12 14.16 -20.09
C GLU A 76 -1.13 12.63 -19.96
N LYS A 77 -0.02 12.05 -19.58
CA LYS A 77 0.05 10.60 -19.33
C LYS A 77 -0.78 10.19 -18.13
N LEU A 78 -0.75 10.96 -17.03
CA LEU A 78 -1.59 10.71 -15.86
C LEU A 78 -3.08 10.88 -16.19
N GLU A 79 -3.44 11.81 -17.07
CA GLU A 79 -4.81 11.98 -17.54
C GLU A 79 -5.25 10.82 -18.43
N ALA A 80 -4.40 10.38 -19.37
CA ALA A 80 -4.67 9.23 -20.22
C ALA A 80 -4.83 7.92 -19.43
N GLU A 81 -4.15 7.82 -18.29
CA GLU A 81 -4.29 6.73 -17.32
C GLU A 81 -5.51 6.92 -16.39
N GLY A 82 -6.29 8.01 -16.55
CA GLY A 82 -7.44 8.33 -15.72
C GLY A 82 -7.12 8.81 -14.30
N LEU A 83 -5.86 9.00 -13.96
CA LEU A 83 -5.39 9.32 -12.61
C LEU A 83 -5.50 10.80 -12.24
N ALA A 84 -5.56 11.66 -13.24
CA ALA A 84 -5.68 13.11 -13.10
C ALA A 84 -6.65 13.68 -14.13
N LYS A 85 -7.16 14.88 -13.89
CA LYS A 85 -7.87 15.70 -14.84
C LYS A 85 -7.11 17.00 -15.05
N LYS A 86 -6.67 17.27 -16.28
CA LYS A 86 -5.97 18.51 -16.61
C LYS A 86 -6.88 19.73 -16.46
N THR A 87 -6.29 20.81 -16.00
CA THR A 87 -6.89 22.14 -15.88
C THR A 87 -5.98 23.17 -16.53
N TYR A 88 -6.47 24.42 -16.68
CA TYR A 88 -5.63 25.49 -17.17
C TYR A 88 -4.48 25.74 -16.19
N GLY A 89 -3.24 25.42 -16.59
CA GLY A 89 -2.03 25.63 -15.79
C GLY A 89 -1.69 24.52 -14.80
N GLY A 90 -2.44 23.39 -14.76
CA GLY A 90 -2.16 22.31 -13.81
C GLY A 90 -3.00 21.06 -14.02
N ALA A 91 -3.21 20.35 -12.93
CA ALA A 91 -4.15 19.23 -12.87
C ALA A 91 -4.80 19.12 -11.49
N VAL A 92 -5.97 18.49 -11.45
CA VAL A 92 -6.66 18.09 -10.23
C VAL A 92 -6.76 16.56 -10.20
N ILE A 93 -6.90 16.01 -9.00
CA ILE A 93 -7.17 14.59 -8.86
C ILE A 93 -8.52 14.25 -9.52
N ASN A 94 -8.59 13.13 -10.20
CA ASN A 94 -9.85 12.68 -10.76
C ASN A 94 -10.71 12.04 -9.67
N GLU A 95 -11.56 12.84 -9.01
CA GLU A 95 -12.42 12.37 -7.89
C GLU A 95 -13.52 11.39 -8.33
N SER A 96 -13.85 11.37 -9.61
CA SER A 96 -14.88 10.45 -10.13
C SER A 96 -14.41 9.00 -10.22
N LEU A 97 -13.14 8.77 -10.03
CA LEU A 97 -12.57 7.43 -9.98
C LEU A 97 -11.93 7.23 -8.60
N ASN A 98 -12.53 6.37 -7.80
CA ASN A 98 -11.85 5.65 -6.72
C ASN A 98 -10.75 4.74 -7.32
N VAL A 99 -9.90 5.28 -8.21
CA VAL A 99 -8.85 4.51 -8.87
C VAL A 99 -7.80 4.18 -7.82
N GLU A 100 -7.82 2.93 -7.44
CA GLU A 100 -6.73 2.39 -6.63
C GLU A 100 -5.44 2.50 -7.42
N LEU A 101 -4.41 3.13 -6.84
CA LEU A 101 -3.09 3.16 -7.46
C LEU A 101 -2.65 1.74 -7.80
N PRO A 102 -2.09 1.49 -8.99
CA PRO A 102 -1.52 0.20 -9.32
C PRO A 102 -0.60 -0.29 -8.19
N TYR A 103 -0.65 -1.57 -7.88
CA TYR A 103 0.12 -2.16 -6.80
C TYR A 103 1.62 -1.79 -6.86
N ILE A 104 2.20 -1.79 -8.06
CA ILE A 104 3.62 -1.44 -8.28
C ILE A 104 3.92 0.00 -7.83
N VAL A 105 2.99 0.93 -8.05
CA VAL A 105 3.13 2.33 -7.61
C VAL A 105 3.01 2.40 -6.09
N ARG A 106 2.00 1.75 -5.52
CA ARG A 106 1.82 1.68 -4.06
C ARG A 106 3.02 1.07 -3.37
N LYS A 107 3.61 0.01 -3.92
CA LYS A 107 4.81 -0.64 -3.38
C LYS A 107 6.02 0.30 -3.29
N LYS A 108 6.17 1.22 -4.25
CA LYS A 108 7.29 2.17 -4.30
C LYS A 108 7.04 3.47 -3.53
N SER A 109 5.81 3.76 -3.14
CA SER A 109 5.47 4.95 -2.36
C SER A 109 5.65 4.70 -0.87
N ASN A 110 6.06 5.72 -0.12
CA ASN A 110 6.24 5.71 1.35
C ASN A 110 6.93 4.43 1.89
N VAL A 111 8.05 4.04 1.26
CA VAL A 111 8.79 2.81 1.62
C VAL A 111 9.26 2.86 3.08
N ALA A 112 9.75 4.01 3.54
CA ALA A 112 10.24 4.18 4.91
C ALA A 112 9.12 3.95 5.94
N GLY A 113 7.94 4.52 5.73
CA GLY A 113 6.79 4.31 6.61
C GLY A 113 6.35 2.83 6.65
N LYS A 114 6.30 2.16 5.50
CA LYS A 114 5.97 0.73 5.43
C LYS A 114 7.01 -0.15 6.10
N GLN A 115 8.28 0.22 6.02
CA GLN A 115 9.36 -0.48 6.71
C GLN A 115 9.16 -0.41 8.23
N VAL A 116 8.91 0.78 8.76
CA VAL A 116 8.63 0.99 10.19
C VAL A 116 7.44 0.15 10.66
N ILE A 117 6.35 0.15 9.88
CA ILE A 117 5.17 -0.66 10.19
C ILE A 117 5.50 -2.15 10.17
N GLY A 118 6.21 -2.61 9.15
CA GLY A 118 6.66 -4.00 9.05
C GLY A 118 7.45 -4.44 10.26
N GLU A 119 8.39 -3.61 10.73
CA GLU A 119 9.21 -3.88 11.91
C GLU A 119 8.41 -3.87 13.22
N LEU A 120 7.44 -2.95 13.35
CA LEU A 120 6.56 -2.90 14.52
C LEU A 120 5.67 -4.14 14.59
N LEU A 121 5.03 -4.53 13.48
CA LEU A 121 4.22 -5.73 13.42
C LEU A 121 5.04 -7.01 13.62
N ALA A 122 6.27 -7.06 13.10
CA ALA A 122 7.17 -8.19 13.32
C ALA A 122 7.49 -8.44 14.81
N LYS A 123 7.51 -7.40 15.65
CA LYS A 123 7.68 -7.54 17.10
C LYS A 123 6.47 -8.19 17.78
N MET A 124 5.29 -8.06 17.20
CA MET A 124 4.05 -8.63 17.73
C MET A 124 3.82 -10.08 17.27
N ILE A 125 4.54 -10.54 16.24
CA ILE A 125 4.44 -11.89 15.71
C ILE A 125 5.46 -12.80 16.42
N SER A 126 5.01 -13.94 16.91
CA SER A 126 5.80 -14.95 17.61
C SER A 126 6.07 -16.15 16.72
N ASP A 127 7.12 -16.93 17.05
CA ASP A 127 7.37 -18.20 16.39
C ASP A 127 6.16 -19.14 16.58
N GLY A 128 5.78 -19.84 15.51
CA GLY A 128 4.64 -20.74 15.52
C GLY A 128 3.28 -20.11 15.24
N ASP A 129 3.17 -18.78 15.19
CA ASP A 129 1.91 -18.10 14.92
C ASP A 129 1.29 -18.49 13.58
N HIS A 130 -0.04 -18.51 13.55
CA HIS A 130 -0.85 -18.54 12.34
C HIS A 130 -1.27 -17.11 12.01
N ILE A 131 -0.87 -16.59 10.86
CA ILE A 131 -1.11 -15.18 10.50
C ILE A 131 -1.76 -15.05 9.13
N ILE A 132 -2.64 -14.03 9.01
CA ILE A 132 -3.15 -13.57 7.70
C ILE A 132 -2.41 -12.31 7.30
N LEU A 133 -1.91 -12.27 6.07
CA LEU A 133 -1.36 -11.08 5.42
C LEU A 133 -2.16 -10.81 4.13
N ASP A 134 -2.74 -9.62 4.02
CA ASP A 134 -3.48 -9.21 2.83
C ASP A 134 -2.57 -8.90 1.63
N ALA A 135 -3.18 -8.58 0.48
CA ALA A 135 -2.43 -8.22 -0.72
C ALA A 135 -2.02 -6.74 -0.76
N SER A 136 -1.87 -6.10 0.37
CA SER A 136 -1.39 -4.73 0.44
C SER A 136 0.13 -4.64 0.28
N SER A 137 0.59 -3.50 -0.23
CA SER A 137 2.03 -3.24 -0.28
C SER A 137 2.65 -3.11 1.11
N THR A 138 1.88 -2.77 2.15
CA THR A 138 2.34 -2.71 3.54
C THR A 138 2.52 -4.11 4.12
N ALA A 139 1.59 -5.01 3.88
CA ALA A 139 1.71 -6.40 4.32
C ALA A 139 2.93 -7.11 3.70
N LEU A 140 3.35 -6.71 2.49
CA LEU A 140 4.62 -7.19 1.93
C LEU A 140 5.82 -6.78 2.79
N PHE A 141 5.84 -5.56 3.36
CA PHE A 141 6.91 -5.15 4.28
C PHE A 141 6.84 -5.90 5.61
N VAL A 142 5.65 -6.24 6.09
CA VAL A 142 5.51 -7.16 7.22
C VAL A 142 6.13 -8.52 6.89
N ALA A 143 5.79 -9.11 5.74
CA ALA A 143 6.34 -10.38 5.28
C ALA A 143 7.88 -10.36 5.23
N LYS A 144 8.47 -9.25 4.77
CA LYS A 144 9.93 -9.07 4.77
C LYS A 144 10.52 -9.00 6.17
N SER A 145 9.84 -8.33 7.09
CA SER A 145 10.33 -8.07 8.45
C SER A 145 10.23 -9.29 9.38
N ILE A 146 9.38 -10.26 9.07
CA ILE A 146 9.19 -11.47 9.89
C ILE A 146 10.08 -12.64 9.49
N LYS A 147 10.95 -12.49 8.50
CA LYS A 147 11.80 -13.58 7.97
C LYS A 147 12.72 -14.25 8.97
N ASN A 148 12.98 -13.62 10.11
CA ASN A 148 13.75 -14.17 11.21
C ASN A 148 12.95 -15.09 12.14
N LYS A 149 11.64 -15.17 11.99
CA LYS A 149 10.75 -16.03 12.79
C LYS A 149 10.80 -17.49 12.30
N LYS A 150 10.30 -18.41 13.16
CA LYS A 150 10.32 -19.84 12.89
C LYS A 150 8.90 -20.43 12.90
N ASN A 151 8.70 -21.45 12.07
CA ASN A 151 7.50 -22.30 12.09
C ASN A 151 6.18 -21.54 11.91
N LEU A 152 6.18 -20.39 11.20
CA LEU A 152 4.97 -19.64 10.93
C LEU A 152 4.06 -20.38 9.95
N THR A 153 2.76 -20.19 10.12
CA THR A 153 1.75 -20.50 9.11
C THR A 153 1.22 -19.16 8.58
N VAL A 154 1.50 -18.85 7.31
CA VAL A 154 1.07 -17.61 6.66
C VAL A 154 -0.02 -17.93 5.66
N ILE A 155 -1.19 -17.32 5.84
CA ILE A 155 -2.30 -17.36 4.90
C ILE A 155 -2.33 -16.02 4.17
N THR A 156 -2.32 -16.03 2.85
CA THR A 156 -2.33 -14.78 2.09
C THR A 156 -3.07 -14.93 0.76
N ASN A 157 -3.70 -13.85 0.35
CA ASN A 157 -4.24 -13.68 -1.00
C ASN A 157 -3.29 -12.93 -1.93
N SER A 158 -2.06 -12.63 -1.48
CA SER A 158 -1.05 -11.91 -2.24
C SER A 158 -0.10 -12.86 -2.96
N ILE A 159 -0.04 -12.76 -4.29
CA ILE A 159 0.93 -13.51 -5.09
C ILE A 159 2.36 -13.08 -4.73
N GLU A 160 2.59 -11.78 -4.51
CA GLU A 160 3.92 -11.28 -4.21
C GLU A 160 4.42 -11.72 -2.84
N ILE A 161 3.55 -11.77 -1.82
CA ILE A 161 3.92 -12.28 -0.49
C ILE A 161 4.25 -13.78 -0.57
N MET A 162 3.51 -14.56 -1.35
CA MET A 162 3.84 -15.98 -1.58
C MET A 162 5.23 -16.14 -2.20
N ILE A 163 5.56 -15.34 -3.21
CA ILE A 163 6.89 -15.34 -3.83
C ILE A 163 7.97 -14.91 -2.82
N GLU A 164 7.73 -13.82 -2.07
CA GLU A 164 8.66 -13.28 -1.08
C GLU A 164 9.00 -14.29 0.03
N LEU A 165 8.07 -15.17 0.38
CA LEU A 165 8.22 -16.14 1.46
C LEU A 165 8.50 -17.57 0.98
N SER A 166 8.54 -17.81 -0.33
CA SER A 166 8.66 -19.15 -0.93
C SER A 166 9.92 -19.90 -0.52
N ASP A 167 10.97 -19.20 -0.12
CA ASP A 167 12.25 -19.77 0.31
C ASP A 167 12.31 -20.11 1.82
N ARG A 168 11.24 -19.87 2.58
CA ARG A 168 11.20 -20.06 4.03
C ARG A 168 11.01 -21.53 4.41
N LYS A 169 12.09 -22.17 4.87
CA LYS A 169 12.05 -23.56 5.35
C LYS A 169 11.34 -23.65 6.70
N GLY A 170 10.51 -24.67 6.86
CA GLY A 170 9.76 -24.91 8.10
C GLY A 170 8.51 -24.05 8.26
N TRP A 171 8.19 -23.18 7.29
CA TRP A 171 6.95 -22.42 7.27
C TRP A 171 5.88 -23.10 6.41
N LYS A 172 4.63 -22.84 6.73
CA LYS A 172 3.48 -23.20 5.88
C LYS A 172 2.96 -21.91 5.22
N ILE A 173 3.09 -21.83 3.91
CA ILE A 173 2.56 -20.71 3.12
C ILE A 173 1.32 -21.20 2.38
N LEU A 174 0.18 -20.63 2.71
CA LEU A 174 -1.13 -21.01 2.20
C LEU A 174 -1.72 -19.89 1.35
N SER A 175 -2.01 -20.21 0.11
CA SER A 175 -2.77 -19.32 -0.78
C SER A 175 -4.25 -19.41 -0.48
N THR A 176 -4.96 -18.28 -0.49
CA THR A 176 -6.43 -18.29 -0.43
C THR A 176 -7.07 -18.90 -1.67
N GLY A 177 -6.32 -18.98 -2.78
CA GLY A 177 -6.91 -19.30 -4.08
C GLY A 177 -7.88 -18.22 -4.55
N GLY A 178 -8.57 -18.49 -5.66
CA GLY A 178 -9.55 -17.57 -6.25
C GLY A 178 -9.11 -16.96 -7.56
N LEU A 179 -9.84 -15.94 -8.02
CA LEU A 179 -9.57 -15.21 -9.24
C LEU A 179 -8.48 -14.16 -9.00
N MET A 180 -7.53 -14.06 -9.93
CA MET A 180 -6.53 -13.00 -9.89
C MET A 180 -7.18 -11.66 -10.31
N LYS A 181 -7.08 -10.65 -9.43
CA LYS A 181 -7.55 -9.29 -9.73
C LYS A 181 -6.50 -8.56 -10.57
N ASP A 182 -6.93 -7.99 -11.70
CA ASP A 182 -6.07 -7.25 -12.60
C ASP A 182 -5.35 -6.09 -11.89
N GLY A 183 -4.04 -5.97 -12.15
CA GLY A 183 -3.21 -4.88 -11.61
C GLY A 183 -2.93 -4.90 -10.11
N ALA A 184 -3.53 -5.83 -9.35
CA ALA A 184 -3.44 -5.86 -7.90
C ALA A 184 -2.51 -6.95 -7.34
N LEU A 185 -2.13 -7.96 -8.14
CA LEU A 185 -1.39 -9.16 -7.70
C LEU A 185 -2.07 -9.86 -6.51
N SER A 186 -3.40 -9.80 -6.47
CA SER A 186 -4.22 -10.36 -5.39
C SER A 186 -5.22 -11.38 -5.92
N LEU A 187 -5.51 -12.37 -5.09
CA LEU A 187 -6.52 -13.38 -5.33
C LEU A 187 -7.80 -12.99 -4.60
N VAL A 188 -8.94 -13.03 -5.31
CA VAL A 188 -10.24 -12.56 -4.81
C VAL A 188 -11.35 -13.54 -5.15
N GLY A 189 -12.56 -13.28 -4.64
CA GLY A 189 -13.76 -14.02 -4.94
C GLY A 189 -14.10 -15.08 -3.90
N TYR A 190 -15.14 -15.84 -4.19
CA TYR A 190 -15.76 -16.79 -3.26
C TYR A 190 -14.78 -17.82 -2.68
N GLN A 191 -13.86 -18.33 -3.50
CA GLN A 191 -12.87 -19.31 -3.05
C GLN A 191 -11.92 -18.71 -2.01
N ALA A 192 -11.48 -17.46 -2.23
CA ALA A 192 -10.62 -16.75 -1.28
C ALA A 192 -11.34 -16.53 0.06
N ILE A 193 -12.60 -16.11 0.02
CA ILE A 193 -13.43 -15.94 1.21
C ILE A 193 -13.61 -17.27 1.97
N ARG A 194 -13.95 -18.33 1.27
CA ARG A 194 -14.10 -19.67 1.88
C ARG A 194 -12.83 -20.13 2.56
N MET A 195 -11.69 -19.94 1.91
CA MET A 195 -10.40 -20.36 2.44
C MET A 195 -10.07 -19.57 3.72
N ILE A 196 -10.23 -18.24 3.73
CA ILE A 196 -9.99 -17.42 4.91
C ILE A 196 -10.90 -17.85 6.06
N ASN A 197 -12.17 -18.11 5.81
CA ASN A 197 -13.14 -18.53 6.82
C ASN A 197 -12.89 -19.92 7.41
N SER A 198 -12.06 -20.74 6.77
CA SER A 198 -11.71 -22.09 7.25
C SER A 198 -10.58 -22.08 8.28
N PHE A 199 -9.93 -20.94 8.53
CA PHE A 199 -8.82 -20.84 9.47
C PHE A 199 -9.17 -20.00 10.69
N ASN A 200 -8.67 -20.44 11.83
CA ASN A 200 -8.51 -19.60 13.00
C ASN A 200 -7.06 -19.16 13.06
N VAL A 201 -6.83 -17.86 13.15
CA VAL A 201 -5.49 -17.28 13.13
C VAL A 201 -5.23 -16.49 14.41
N ASP A 202 -3.96 -16.41 14.79
CA ASP A 202 -3.54 -15.65 15.96
C ASP A 202 -3.52 -14.16 15.67
N LYS A 203 -3.12 -13.78 14.44
CA LYS A 203 -2.96 -12.39 14.02
C LYS A 203 -3.34 -12.19 12.56
N ALA A 204 -3.87 -11.01 12.25
CA ALA A 204 -4.14 -10.59 10.88
C ALA A 204 -3.60 -9.18 10.65
N ALA A 205 -2.88 -8.98 9.56
CA ALA A 205 -2.44 -7.68 9.10
C ALA A 205 -3.08 -7.39 7.74
N PHE A 206 -3.85 -6.32 7.69
CA PHE A 206 -4.51 -5.89 6.46
C PHE A 206 -4.63 -4.36 6.41
N SER A 207 -4.65 -3.83 5.19
CA SER A 207 -4.82 -2.40 4.92
C SER A 207 -6.26 -2.12 4.54
N VAL A 208 -6.75 -0.98 4.98
CA VAL A 208 -8.07 -0.46 4.63
C VAL A 208 -7.96 0.97 4.13
N LYS A 209 -8.92 1.43 3.34
CA LYS A 209 -8.92 2.80 2.81
C LYS A 209 -9.41 3.82 3.82
N GLY A 210 -10.26 3.43 4.73
CA GLY A 210 -10.78 4.31 5.76
C GLY A 210 -11.15 3.57 7.02
N ILE A 211 -11.09 4.30 8.14
CA ILE A 211 -11.55 3.83 9.45
C ILE A 211 -12.43 4.92 10.03
N ASP A 212 -13.63 4.54 10.41
CA ASP A 212 -14.57 5.39 11.13
C ASP A 212 -15.00 4.72 12.42
N ILE A 213 -15.10 5.50 13.50
CA ILE A 213 -15.45 4.97 14.83
C ILE A 213 -16.87 4.34 14.84
N ARG A 214 -17.77 4.86 14.02
CA ARG A 214 -19.17 4.40 13.97
C ARG A 214 -19.38 3.30 12.94
N HIS A 215 -18.68 3.39 11.79
CA HIS A 215 -18.90 2.52 10.64
C HIS A 215 -17.83 1.42 10.50
N GLY A 216 -16.78 1.47 11.34
CA GLY A 216 -15.69 0.50 11.29
C GLY A 216 -14.73 0.75 10.14
N MET A 217 -14.22 -0.33 9.60
CA MET A 217 -13.25 -0.31 8.49
C MET A 217 -13.98 -0.30 7.15
N THR A 218 -13.49 0.52 6.22
CA THR A 218 -14.06 0.62 4.88
C THR A 218 -12.99 0.40 3.81
N ASP A 219 -13.38 -0.28 2.74
CA ASP A 219 -12.58 -0.42 1.54
C ASP A 219 -13.44 -0.12 0.30
N SER A 220 -12.83 0.06 -0.85
CA SER A 220 -13.52 0.39 -2.11
C SER A 220 -13.90 -0.83 -2.93
N ASN A 221 -13.69 -2.04 -2.44
CA ASN A 221 -14.02 -3.27 -3.16
C ASN A 221 -15.18 -4.00 -2.50
N GLU A 222 -16.03 -4.56 -3.37
CA GLU A 222 -17.07 -5.52 -3.03
C GLU A 222 -16.48 -6.86 -2.56
#